data_2dc0a01e28811d558789d11c6f738ef1
#
_entry.id   2dc0a01e28811d558789d11c6f738ef1
#
_cell.length_a   1.000
_cell.length_b   1.000
_cell.length_c   1.000
_cell.angle_alpha   90.00
_cell.angle_beta   90.00
_cell.angle_gamma   90.00
#
_symmetry.space_group_name_H-M   'P 1'
#
loop_
_entity.id
_entity.type
_entity.pdbx_description
1 polymer ?
#
loop_
_entity_poly.entity_id
_entity_poly.type
_entity_poly.pdbx_seq_one_letter_code
_entity_poly.pdbx_strand_id
1 'polypeptide(L)'
;MKTHLLLILIFTPLLLKAQEVDSTTFNRTLPIDEVVVTGSKTLIDPRLLSTTVSIVGQNAIESANRSSLLPTLTEQIPGLFITSRGVMGYGVSSGAAGGMSMRGVGGSPTTGVMVLIDGHPQYMGLMGHPIADAYQSSLAERIEVARGPASVLYGSNAMGGVINIITRQTTSEGSHTDARIGYGSYNTLQTNLTNRTRRGRVTATITGEYDRSDGHRADMGFEQYGGSARVGIELSQHWDMAANIALTHFNASNPGAISAPIIDNDSRITRGATALSLRNHNAQRQGAISMFYNWGRHKINDGYSAEATPPDYLFVSRDKMAGVSWYQNFAIMTNGNLTVGIDYQFMGGEAENDYHDSRNNQNIVDKNLHNIAAYTTLRQGIRHWLMVDAGIRYERNSHAGDAWIPQGGISVILPRNTQIKAIISKGFRFPTIREMYMFPPQNPDLQPEHIINYELSFRQRQGRVDYGVNLYYIDGKNIIQTRMVDGRPRNINTGKIINHGLEADINWAINSRWQLSANYSYLHMKYPVVAAPKHKLFMAIRYAHKRWTMNSSIQHINGLVTQLSPLTSESYTLWNANLEYRAAEYIKLYIHAENLLSECYEINAGYPMPRTTINAGVKLSF
;
A
#
# COMPACT_ATOMS: atom_id res chain seq x y z
N MET A 1 47.26 2.20 2.82
CA MET A 1 47.11 1.42 4.06
C MET A 1 45.63 1.08 4.21
N LYS A 2 45.31 -0.18 3.97
CA LYS A 2 43.92 -0.71 4.04
C LYS A 2 43.73 -1.26 5.46
N THR A 3 42.80 -0.66 6.21
CA THR A 3 42.38 -1.17 7.53
C THR A 3 41.08 -1.93 7.36
N HIS A 4 41.15 -3.27 7.37
CA HIS A 4 40.02 -4.18 7.46
C HIS A 4 39.55 -4.22 8.93
N LEU A 5 38.36 -3.74 9.21
CA LEU A 5 37.72 -3.94 10.50
C LEU A 5 36.96 -5.27 10.46
N LEU A 6 37.56 -6.28 11.09
CA LEU A 6 36.99 -7.61 11.27
C LEU A 6 36.03 -7.54 12.48
N LEU A 7 34.72 -7.61 12.26
CA LEU A 7 33.75 -7.75 13.33
C LEU A 7 33.69 -9.22 13.73
N ILE A 8 34.38 -9.59 14.80
CA ILE A 8 34.30 -10.92 15.42
C ILE A 8 33.00 -10.96 16.25
N LEU A 9 31.98 -11.65 15.76
CA LEU A 9 30.83 -12.06 16.54
C LEU A 9 31.22 -13.18 17.48
N ILE A 10 31.41 -12.87 18.76
CA ILE A 10 31.63 -13.84 19.83
C ILE A 10 30.30 -14.56 20.09
N PHE A 11 30.14 -15.76 19.55
CA PHE A 11 29.11 -16.70 19.95
C PHE A 11 29.52 -17.32 21.30
N THR A 12 29.01 -16.79 22.39
CA THR A 12 28.99 -17.51 23.68
C THR A 12 27.88 -18.56 23.63
N PRO A 13 28.16 -19.85 23.87
CA PRO A 13 27.10 -20.84 23.99
C PRO A 13 26.35 -20.63 25.31
N LEU A 14 25.21 -19.96 25.25
CA LEU A 14 24.21 -19.94 26.30
C LEU A 14 23.58 -21.34 26.38
N LEU A 15 23.98 -22.11 27.38
CA LEU A 15 23.27 -23.31 27.80
C LEU A 15 21.85 -22.95 28.21
N LEU A 16 20.93 -22.99 27.25
CA LEU A 16 19.49 -22.83 27.45
C LEU A 16 18.95 -24.11 28.13
N LYS A 17 18.71 -24.05 29.43
CA LYS A 17 17.76 -24.96 30.06
C LYS A 17 16.42 -24.73 29.36
N ALA A 18 15.93 -25.76 28.67
CA ALA A 18 14.60 -25.76 28.10
C ALA A 18 13.56 -25.68 29.24
N GLN A 19 13.07 -24.48 29.50
CA GLN A 19 11.88 -24.30 30.29
C GLN A 19 10.70 -24.72 29.41
N GLU A 20 9.81 -25.60 29.91
CA GLU A 20 8.62 -26.04 29.21
C GLU A 20 7.85 -24.81 28.69
N VAL A 21 7.85 -24.63 27.38
CA VAL A 21 7.03 -23.63 26.72
C VAL A 21 5.63 -24.22 26.64
N ASP A 22 4.71 -23.55 27.29
CA ASP A 22 3.30 -23.91 27.37
C ASP A 22 2.73 -24.25 25.98
N SER A 23 2.11 -25.41 25.84
CA SER A 23 1.50 -25.94 24.62
C SER A 23 0.35 -25.06 24.06
N THR A 24 -0.01 -24.00 24.77
CA THR A 24 -1.04 -23.02 24.38
C THR A 24 -0.57 -22.02 23.31
N THR A 25 0.70 -22.03 22.90
CA THR A 25 1.27 -21.03 21.95
C THR A 25 0.54 -21.01 20.60
N PHE A 26 0.01 -22.14 20.14
CA PHE A 26 -0.74 -22.24 18.87
C PHE A 26 -2.26 -22.02 19.02
N ASN A 27 -2.80 -22.07 20.26
CA ASN A 27 -4.23 -21.94 20.54
C ASN A 27 -4.59 -20.66 21.29
N ARG A 28 -3.68 -19.69 21.36
CA ARG A 28 -3.92 -18.44 22.05
C ARG A 28 -4.98 -17.60 21.32
N THR A 29 -6.06 -17.23 21.99
CA THR A 29 -6.98 -16.20 21.51
C THR A 29 -6.27 -14.85 21.52
N LEU A 30 -5.99 -14.31 20.34
CA LEU A 30 -5.38 -12.99 20.18
C LEU A 30 -6.48 -11.95 19.94
N PRO A 31 -6.31 -10.70 20.40
CA PRO A 31 -7.15 -9.59 19.97
C PRO A 31 -7.11 -9.46 18.45
N ILE A 32 -8.18 -8.98 17.84
CA ILE A 32 -8.30 -8.81 16.36
C ILE A 32 -7.15 -7.95 15.80
N ASP A 33 -6.63 -7.00 16.57
CA ASP A 33 -5.50 -6.14 16.20
C ASP A 33 -4.15 -6.88 16.14
N GLU A 34 -4.07 -8.10 16.67
CA GLU A 34 -2.86 -8.92 16.68
C GLU A 34 -2.86 -10.03 15.61
N VAL A 35 -3.92 -10.17 14.81
CA VAL A 35 -4.01 -11.17 13.73
C VAL A 35 -4.02 -10.51 12.36
N VAL A 36 -3.44 -11.18 11.36
CA VAL A 36 -3.36 -10.70 9.98
C VAL A 36 -3.98 -11.69 9.00
N VAL A 37 -4.46 -11.18 7.88
CA VAL A 37 -5.01 -11.95 6.75
C VAL A 37 -4.04 -11.96 5.58
N THR A 38 -3.33 -10.86 5.36
CA THR A 38 -2.55 -10.59 4.13
C THR A 38 -1.43 -11.61 3.89
N GLY A 39 -0.87 -12.18 4.96
CA GLY A 39 0.19 -13.19 4.83
C GLY A 39 -0.27 -14.62 4.59
N SER A 40 -1.59 -14.92 4.60
CA SER A 40 -2.10 -16.30 4.56
C SER A 40 -3.48 -16.49 3.95
N LYS A 41 -4.20 -15.42 3.58
CA LYS A 41 -5.62 -15.42 3.21
C LYS A 41 -6.60 -15.76 4.35
N THR A 42 -6.14 -16.21 5.49
CA THR A 42 -6.95 -16.51 6.70
C THR A 42 -6.40 -15.74 7.89
N LEU A 43 -7.25 -15.49 8.90
CA LEU A 43 -6.81 -14.83 10.15
C LEU A 43 -5.77 -15.69 10.86
N ILE A 44 -4.59 -15.14 11.09
CA ILE A 44 -3.47 -15.84 11.71
C ILE A 44 -2.62 -14.92 12.58
N ASP A 45 -2.00 -15.48 13.59
CA ASP A 45 -0.92 -14.83 14.34
C ASP A 45 0.28 -14.57 13.40
N PRO A 46 0.73 -13.31 13.24
CA PRO A 46 1.88 -12.99 12.37
C PRO A 46 3.18 -13.71 12.78
N ARG A 47 3.26 -14.20 14.04
CA ARG A 47 4.40 -14.99 14.52
C ARG A 47 4.50 -16.36 13.84
N LEU A 48 3.39 -16.88 13.36
CA LEU A 48 3.32 -18.16 12.66
C LEU A 48 3.63 -18.04 11.17
N LEU A 49 3.83 -16.81 10.66
CA LEU A 49 4.18 -16.54 9.26
C LEU A 49 5.69 -16.38 9.09
N SER A 50 6.26 -16.94 8.03
CA SER A 50 7.63 -16.64 7.59
C SER A 50 7.72 -15.25 6.95
N THR A 51 6.65 -14.80 6.27
CA THR A 51 6.56 -13.45 5.68
C THR A 51 6.46 -12.37 6.75
N THR A 52 7.14 -11.25 6.52
CA THR A 52 7.03 -10.07 7.39
C THR A 52 5.82 -9.24 7.03
N VAL A 53 4.90 -9.07 7.98
CA VAL A 53 3.71 -8.22 7.84
C VAL A 53 3.74 -7.11 8.89
N SER A 54 3.53 -5.87 8.45
CA SER A 54 3.36 -4.69 9.30
C SER A 54 1.90 -4.29 9.35
N ILE A 55 1.45 -3.80 10.51
CA ILE A 55 0.06 -3.37 10.73
C ILE A 55 0.06 -1.89 11.09
N VAL A 56 -0.76 -1.10 10.38
CA VAL A 56 -1.13 0.27 10.79
C VAL A 56 -2.55 0.21 11.31
N GLY A 57 -2.71 0.30 12.61
CA GLY A 57 -4.00 0.19 13.28
C GLY A 57 -4.82 1.49 13.23
N GLN A 58 -6.11 1.39 13.62
CA GLN A 58 -7.08 2.47 13.60
C GLN A 58 -6.58 3.73 14.35
N ASN A 59 -5.98 3.57 15.52
CA ASN A 59 -5.45 4.69 16.30
C ASN A 59 -4.40 5.52 15.54
N ALA A 60 -3.52 4.90 14.77
CA ALA A 60 -2.52 5.59 13.95
C ALA A 60 -3.18 6.34 12.79
N ILE A 61 -4.16 5.72 12.12
CA ILE A 61 -4.92 6.32 11.03
C ILE A 61 -5.72 7.53 11.51
N GLU A 62 -6.48 7.40 12.59
CA GLU A 62 -7.35 8.46 13.12
C GLU A 62 -6.57 9.62 13.73
N SER A 63 -5.44 9.34 14.39
CA SER A 63 -4.60 10.38 15.00
C SER A 63 -3.78 11.15 13.99
N ALA A 64 -3.63 10.66 12.76
CA ALA A 64 -2.96 11.39 11.68
C ALA A 64 -3.78 12.60 11.19
N ASN A 65 -5.11 12.59 11.37
CA ASN A 65 -6.03 13.66 10.94
C ASN A 65 -5.91 14.03 9.44
N ARG A 66 -5.58 13.07 8.60
CA ARG A 66 -5.45 13.22 7.14
C ARG A 66 -6.61 12.54 6.41
N SER A 67 -6.98 13.04 5.24
CA SER A 67 -7.96 12.36 4.37
C SER A 67 -7.34 11.13 3.72
N SER A 68 -6.13 11.24 3.15
CA SER A 68 -5.44 10.12 2.51
C SER A 68 -4.71 9.23 3.51
N LEU A 69 -4.71 7.92 3.26
CA LEU A 69 -3.92 6.91 3.99
C LEU A 69 -2.43 6.95 3.66
N LEU A 70 -2.05 7.42 2.47
CA LEU A 70 -0.72 7.22 1.90
C LEU A 70 0.42 7.90 2.68
N PRO A 71 0.28 9.14 3.20
CA PRO A 71 1.32 9.74 4.04
C PRO A 71 1.56 8.93 5.32
N THR A 72 0.49 8.44 5.95
CA THR A 72 0.60 7.61 7.16
C THR A 72 1.33 6.29 6.87
N LEU A 73 1.10 5.68 5.70
CA LEU A 73 1.84 4.48 5.27
C LEU A 73 3.33 4.78 5.07
N THR A 74 3.67 5.90 4.42
CA THR A 74 5.07 6.34 4.25
C THR A 74 5.77 6.52 5.59
N GLU A 75 5.09 7.06 6.59
CA GLU A 75 5.63 7.25 7.95
C GLU A 75 5.79 5.92 8.70
N GLN A 76 4.74 5.11 8.74
CA GLN A 76 4.65 3.95 9.64
C GLN A 76 5.35 2.68 9.12
N ILE A 77 5.50 2.53 7.79
CA ILE A 77 6.02 1.29 7.20
C ILE A 77 7.47 1.46 6.78
N PRO A 78 8.44 0.79 7.45
CA PRO A 78 9.83 0.81 7.01
C PRO A 78 9.97 0.21 5.61
N GLY A 79 10.86 0.76 4.78
CA GLY A 79 11.11 0.31 3.40
C GLY A 79 10.03 0.71 2.37
N LEU A 80 8.89 1.29 2.79
CA LEU A 80 7.88 1.86 1.90
C LEU A 80 8.07 3.37 1.77
N PHE A 81 8.05 3.87 0.54
CA PHE A 81 8.01 5.30 0.23
C PHE A 81 6.95 5.55 -0.84
N ILE A 82 6.15 6.60 -0.63
CA ILE A 82 5.08 7.00 -1.55
C ILE A 82 5.29 8.48 -1.88
N THR A 83 5.33 8.80 -3.17
CA THR A 83 5.53 10.18 -3.61
C THR A 83 4.29 11.02 -3.35
N SER A 84 4.50 12.30 -3.03
CA SER A 84 3.48 13.33 -2.92
C SER A 84 3.90 14.54 -3.74
N ARG A 85 2.95 15.42 -4.08
CA ARG A 85 3.25 16.65 -4.84
C ARG A 85 2.71 17.91 -4.18
N GLY A 86 1.99 17.82 -3.08
CA GLY A 86 1.38 18.98 -2.47
C GLY A 86 0.59 18.66 -1.21
N VAL A 87 -0.27 19.61 -0.83
CA VAL A 87 -1.13 19.52 0.35
C VAL A 87 -2.16 18.42 0.20
N MET A 88 -2.74 18.28 -0.99
CA MET A 88 -3.79 17.32 -1.30
C MET A 88 -3.73 16.92 -2.77
N GLY A 89 -4.18 15.69 -3.06
CA GLY A 89 -4.25 15.15 -4.41
C GLY A 89 -2.92 14.63 -4.95
N TYR A 90 -2.99 13.57 -5.72
CA TYR A 90 -1.85 12.93 -6.36
C TYR A 90 -1.90 13.09 -7.88
N GLY A 91 -3.09 13.10 -8.45
CA GLY A 91 -3.31 13.24 -9.90
C GLY A 91 -2.82 12.03 -10.69
N VAL A 92 -2.99 12.07 -12.02
CA VAL A 92 -2.70 10.94 -12.92
C VAL A 92 -1.97 11.32 -14.19
N SER A 93 -1.77 12.62 -14.48
CA SER A 93 -1.07 13.13 -15.66
C SER A 93 0.43 13.24 -15.44
N SER A 94 1.15 13.89 -16.37
CA SER A 94 2.56 14.26 -16.23
C SER A 94 2.83 14.91 -14.88
N GLY A 95 3.88 14.45 -14.17
CA GLY A 95 4.19 14.94 -12.82
C GLY A 95 3.22 14.44 -11.74
N ALA A 96 2.42 13.41 -12.01
CA ALA A 96 1.60 12.74 -11.01
C ALA A 96 2.45 12.20 -9.85
N ALA A 97 1.85 12.18 -8.67
CA ALA A 97 2.41 11.56 -7.48
C ALA A 97 1.70 10.24 -7.14
N GLY A 98 1.87 9.75 -5.92
CA GLY A 98 1.29 8.47 -5.49
C GLY A 98 2.04 7.25 -5.99
N GLY A 99 3.22 7.43 -6.60
CA GLY A 99 4.13 6.34 -6.93
C GLY A 99 4.62 5.65 -5.67
N MET A 100 4.47 4.33 -5.59
CA MET A 100 4.79 3.51 -4.42
C MET A 100 6.04 2.68 -4.69
N SER A 101 7.01 2.75 -3.79
CA SER A 101 8.22 1.94 -3.83
C SER A 101 8.38 1.16 -2.52
N MET A 102 8.50 -0.16 -2.61
CA MET A 102 8.80 -1.03 -1.47
C MET A 102 10.19 -1.61 -1.65
N ARG A 103 11.14 -1.23 -0.77
CA ARG A 103 12.55 -1.69 -0.86
C ARG A 103 13.20 -1.42 -2.23
N GLY A 104 12.79 -0.30 -2.90
CA GLY A 104 13.26 0.04 -4.25
C GLY A 104 12.63 -0.79 -5.38
N VAL A 105 11.55 -1.53 -5.11
CA VAL A 105 10.73 -2.22 -6.12
C VAL A 105 9.41 -1.47 -6.26
N GLY A 106 8.98 -1.21 -7.48
CA GLY A 106 7.86 -0.33 -7.83
C GLY A 106 8.37 1.02 -8.33
N GLY A 107 7.66 2.09 -8.03
CA GLY A 107 8.04 3.46 -8.41
C GLY A 107 6.89 4.20 -9.08
N SER A 108 7.17 4.98 -10.12
CA SER A 108 6.18 5.75 -10.86
C SER A 108 6.26 5.39 -12.37
N PRO A 109 5.20 4.80 -12.94
CA PRO A 109 3.97 4.31 -12.30
C PRO A 109 4.20 3.11 -11.38
N THR A 110 3.31 2.93 -10.38
CA THR A 110 3.40 1.83 -9.42
C THR A 110 2.92 0.53 -10.06
N THR A 111 3.80 -0.32 -10.51
CA THR A 111 3.43 -1.60 -11.14
C THR A 111 3.93 -2.83 -10.36
N GLY A 112 4.78 -2.64 -9.35
CA GLY A 112 5.39 -3.73 -8.58
C GLY A 112 4.89 -3.85 -7.14
N VAL A 113 3.97 -2.98 -6.68
CA VAL A 113 3.35 -3.01 -5.35
C VAL A 113 1.84 -3.13 -5.52
N MET A 114 1.25 -4.18 -4.97
CA MET A 114 -0.18 -4.45 -5.05
C MET A 114 -0.93 -3.71 -3.95
N VAL A 115 -1.98 -2.97 -4.30
CA VAL A 115 -2.94 -2.43 -3.34
C VAL A 115 -4.22 -3.24 -3.39
N LEU A 116 -4.73 -3.63 -2.22
CA LEU A 116 -5.97 -4.38 -2.04
C LEU A 116 -6.92 -3.61 -1.13
N ILE A 117 -8.21 -3.78 -1.37
CA ILE A 117 -9.26 -3.45 -0.39
C ILE A 117 -9.99 -4.75 -0.05
N ASP A 118 -9.97 -5.15 1.23
CA ASP A 118 -10.50 -6.42 1.73
C ASP A 118 -10.02 -7.64 0.91
N GLY A 119 -8.76 -7.61 0.43
CA GLY A 119 -8.15 -8.68 -0.37
C GLY A 119 -8.43 -8.61 -1.88
N HIS A 120 -9.17 -7.61 -2.37
CA HIS A 120 -9.48 -7.43 -3.80
C HIS A 120 -8.53 -6.41 -4.44
N PRO A 121 -7.88 -6.74 -5.58
CA PRO A 121 -6.92 -5.86 -6.25
C PRO A 121 -7.53 -4.53 -6.68
N GLN A 122 -6.76 -3.45 -6.52
CA GLN A 122 -7.15 -2.08 -6.83
C GLN A 122 -6.16 -1.45 -7.80
N TYR A 123 -6.28 -1.75 -9.10
CA TYR A 123 -5.49 -1.10 -10.13
C TYR A 123 -6.26 -0.93 -11.44
N MET A 124 -5.75 -0.08 -12.31
CA MET A 124 -6.33 0.21 -13.62
C MET A 124 -6.08 -0.94 -14.60
N GLY A 125 -7.11 -1.35 -15.31
CA GLY A 125 -7.01 -2.41 -16.32
C GLY A 125 -6.04 -2.10 -17.47
N LEU A 126 -5.95 -0.85 -17.90
CA LEU A 126 -5.05 -0.41 -18.97
C LEU A 126 -3.64 -0.13 -18.48
N MET A 127 -3.52 0.68 -17.44
CA MET A 127 -2.23 1.22 -16.98
C MET A 127 -1.51 0.31 -15.98
N GLY A 128 -2.23 -0.62 -15.34
CA GLY A 128 -1.66 -1.61 -14.42
C GLY A 128 -1.16 -1.04 -13.10
N HIS A 129 -1.54 0.17 -12.72
CA HIS A 129 -1.15 0.79 -11.44
C HIS A 129 -2.37 1.24 -10.63
N PRO A 130 -2.26 1.34 -9.30
CA PRO A 130 -3.31 1.87 -8.44
C PRO A 130 -3.50 3.39 -8.65
N ILE A 131 -4.69 3.90 -8.30
CA ILE A 131 -5.00 5.33 -8.28
C ILE A 131 -4.93 5.80 -6.83
N ALA A 132 -3.91 6.61 -6.53
CA ALA A 132 -3.56 7.04 -5.18
C ALA A 132 -4.68 7.81 -4.46
N ASP A 133 -5.43 8.62 -5.20
CA ASP A 133 -6.52 9.45 -4.68
C ASP A 133 -7.73 8.63 -4.20
N ALA A 134 -7.83 7.34 -4.51
CA ALA A 134 -8.92 6.47 -4.07
C ALA A 134 -8.75 5.91 -2.64
N TYR A 135 -7.59 6.12 -1.98
CA TYR A 135 -7.29 5.47 -0.69
C TYR A 135 -7.47 6.43 0.48
N GLN A 136 -8.74 6.61 0.87
CA GLN A 136 -9.14 7.53 1.92
C GLN A 136 -9.11 6.89 3.32
N SER A 137 -8.73 7.70 4.33
CA SER A 137 -8.61 7.25 5.72
C SER A 137 -9.96 6.87 6.35
N SER A 138 -11.06 7.42 5.87
CA SER A 138 -12.43 7.11 6.28
C SER A 138 -12.80 5.65 6.03
N LEU A 139 -12.22 5.03 4.99
CA LEU A 139 -12.48 3.66 4.57
C LEU A 139 -11.87 2.62 5.52
N ALA A 140 -10.69 2.91 6.09
CA ALA A 140 -9.85 1.91 6.72
C ALA A 140 -10.09 1.75 8.21
N GLU A 141 -10.21 0.50 8.66
CA GLU A 141 -10.07 0.10 10.07
C GLU A 141 -8.61 -0.13 10.43
N ARG A 142 -7.89 -0.85 9.58
CA ARG A 142 -6.45 -1.05 9.66
C ARG A 142 -5.88 -1.31 8.27
N ILE A 143 -4.56 -1.22 8.16
CA ILE A 143 -3.83 -1.55 6.93
C ILE A 143 -2.80 -2.61 7.28
N GLU A 144 -2.77 -3.68 6.49
CA GLU A 144 -1.78 -4.74 6.60
C GLU A 144 -0.83 -4.66 5.41
N VAL A 145 0.47 -4.62 5.67
CA VAL A 145 1.49 -4.49 4.62
C VAL A 145 2.43 -5.68 4.67
N ALA A 146 2.33 -6.57 3.68
CA ALA A 146 3.32 -7.61 3.47
C ALA A 146 4.53 -7.01 2.74
N ARG A 147 5.69 -7.04 3.38
CA ARG A 147 6.94 -6.50 2.83
C ARG A 147 7.74 -7.58 2.11
N GLY A 148 8.14 -7.31 0.88
CA GLY A 148 8.72 -8.30 -0.03
C GLY A 148 7.65 -9.09 -0.81
N PRO A 149 8.07 -9.99 -1.72
CA PRO A 149 7.16 -10.68 -2.62
C PRO A 149 6.06 -11.47 -1.93
N ALA A 150 4.82 -11.22 -2.34
CA ALA A 150 3.63 -11.96 -1.93
C ALA A 150 2.90 -12.59 -3.15
N SER A 151 3.62 -12.76 -4.25
CA SER A 151 3.07 -13.20 -5.53
C SER A 151 2.49 -14.60 -5.52
N VAL A 152 2.88 -15.48 -4.59
CA VAL A 152 2.25 -16.82 -4.45
C VAL A 152 0.76 -16.69 -4.12
N LEU A 153 0.40 -15.77 -3.23
CA LEU A 153 -0.99 -15.58 -2.80
C LEU A 153 -1.78 -14.59 -3.66
N TYR A 154 -1.09 -13.59 -4.25
CA TYR A 154 -1.75 -12.43 -4.88
C TYR A 154 -1.40 -12.25 -6.37
N GLY A 155 -0.48 -13.05 -6.90
CA GLY A 155 -0.12 -13.05 -8.32
C GLY A 155 0.73 -11.86 -8.76
N SER A 156 0.54 -11.47 -10.02
CA SER A 156 1.20 -10.34 -10.64
C SER A 156 1.00 -9.04 -9.86
N ASN A 157 1.97 -8.12 -9.93
CA ASN A 157 2.03 -6.83 -9.21
C ASN A 157 2.29 -6.92 -7.69
N ALA A 158 2.24 -8.10 -7.07
CA ALA A 158 2.66 -8.32 -5.69
C ALA A 158 4.18 -8.61 -5.59
N MET A 159 4.97 -8.07 -6.52
CA MET A 159 6.40 -8.33 -6.67
C MET A 159 7.23 -7.71 -5.53
N GLY A 160 6.99 -6.45 -5.21
CA GLY A 160 7.68 -5.74 -4.12
C GLY A 160 6.98 -5.86 -2.77
N GLY A 161 5.66 -6.11 -2.78
CA GLY A 161 4.85 -6.21 -1.58
C GLY A 161 3.36 -6.02 -1.84
N VAL A 162 2.59 -6.12 -0.76
CA VAL A 162 1.12 -5.94 -0.78
C VAL A 162 0.71 -4.98 0.33
N ILE A 163 -0.13 -4.01 0.00
CA ILE A 163 -0.81 -3.10 0.92
C ILE A 163 -2.28 -3.50 0.90
N ASN A 164 -2.80 -4.04 1.98
CA ASN A 164 -4.20 -4.46 2.10
C ASN A 164 -4.94 -3.57 3.09
N ILE A 165 -5.87 -2.77 2.58
CA ILE A 165 -6.74 -1.90 3.35
C ILE A 165 -7.93 -2.74 3.82
N ILE A 166 -8.03 -2.96 5.12
CA ILE A 166 -9.16 -3.64 5.74
C ILE A 166 -10.21 -2.60 6.09
N THR A 167 -11.41 -2.73 5.53
CA THR A 167 -12.48 -1.75 5.70
C THR A 167 -13.14 -1.81 7.07
N ARG A 168 -13.66 -0.66 7.51
CA ARG A 168 -14.34 -0.53 8.80
C ARG A 168 -15.58 -1.41 8.88
N GLN A 169 -15.71 -2.10 10.00
CA GLN A 169 -16.85 -2.95 10.32
C GLN A 169 -17.28 -2.70 11.77
N THR A 170 -18.51 -3.07 12.11
CA THR A 170 -18.99 -3.08 13.50
C THR A 170 -19.34 -4.50 13.95
N THR A 171 -18.90 -4.86 15.14
CA THR A 171 -19.25 -6.12 15.81
C THR A 171 -20.31 -5.93 16.87
N SER A 172 -20.49 -4.68 17.37
CA SER A 172 -21.46 -4.34 18.41
C SER A 172 -22.82 -4.02 17.83
N GLU A 173 -23.88 -4.47 18.48
CA GLU A 173 -25.27 -4.16 18.14
C GLU A 173 -25.54 -2.67 18.27
N GLY A 174 -26.34 -2.10 17.35
CA GLY A 174 -26.69 -0.69 17.34
C GLY A 174 -26.15 0.06 16.12
N SER A 175 -26.21 1.38 16.19
CA SER A 175 -25.71 2.29 15.14
C SER A 175 -24.71 3.26 15.75
N HIS A 176 -23.63 3.50 15.03
CA HIS A 176 -22.58 4.43 15.42
C HIS A 176 -22.20 5.31 14.23
N THR A 177 -22.19 6.62 14.46
CA THR A 177 -21.88 7.60 13.42
C THR A 177 -20.66 8.42 13.80
N ASP A 178 -19.68 8.45 12.90
CA ASP A 178 -18.50 9.31 12.99
C ASP A 178 -18.58 10.38 11.90
N ALA A 179 -18.36 11.64 12.27
CA ALA A 179 -18.24 12.74 11.33
C ALA A 179 -16.99 13.55 11.62
N ARG A 180 -16.35 14.08 10.57
CA ARG A 180 -15.22 14.99 10.69
C ARG A 180 -15.40 16.14 9.71
N ILE A 181 -15.08 17.35 10.18
CA ILE A 181 -14.91 18.53 9.36
C ILE A 181 -13.63 19.25 9.81
N GLY A 182 -12.78 19.58 8.86
CA GLY A 182 -11.53 20.30 9.08
C GLY A 182 -11.29 21.34 8.02
N TYR A 183 -10.67 22.45 8.41
CA TYR A 183 -10.31 23.54 7.52
C TYR A 183 -8.89 24.02 7.83
N GLY A 184 -8.13 24.38 6.82
CA GLY A 184 -6.72 24.75 7.01
C GLY A 184 -6.07 25.53 5.88
N SER A 185 -4.75 25.52 5.89
CA SER A 185 -3.89 26.20 4.92
C SER A 185 -4.30 25.92 3.49
N TYR A 186 -4.15 26.92 2.62
CA TYR A 186 -4.49 26.84 1.18
C TYR A 186 -5.96 26.50 0.91
N ASN A 187 -6.87 27.08 1.72
CA ASN A 187 -8.32 26.87 1.61
C ASN A 187 -8.71 25.37 1.64
N THR A 188 -7.92 24.56 2.36
CA THR A 188 -8.12 23.11 2.43
C THR A 188 -9.30 22.80 3.32
N LEU A 189 -10.34 22.16 2.76
CA LEU A 189 -11.51 21.63 3.47
C LEU A 189 -11.45 20.10 3.41
N GLN A 190 -11.67 19.46 4.54
CA GLN A 190 -11.73 18.00 4.67
C GLN A 190 -13.00 17.61 5.42
N THR A 191 -13.83 16.77 4.80
CA THR A 191 -15.07 16.31 5.43
C THR A 191 -15.24 14.81 5.22
N ASN A 192 -15.72 14.11 6.23
CA ASN A 192 -16.24 12.76 6.07
C ASN A 192 -17.37 12.47 7.05
N LEU A 193 -18.23 11.55 6.66
CA LEU A 193 -19.30 10.98 7.47
C LEU A 193 -19.31 9.47 7.28
N THR A 194 -19.23 8.71 8.36
CA THR A 194 -19.31 7.25 8.35
C THR A 194 -20.35 6.78 9.34
N ASN A 195 -21.34 6.02 8.87
CA ASN A 195 -22.29 5.32 9.74
C ASN A 195 -22.00 3.82 9.69
N ARG A 196 -21.97 3.18 10.85
CA ARG A 196 -21.82 1.74 11.03
C ARG A 196 -22.97 1.22 11.85
N THR A 197 -23.72 0.28 11.30
CA THR A 197 -24.90 -0.28 11.96
C THR A 197 -24.83 -1.80 11.96
N ARG A 198 -25.17 -2.41 13.08
CA ARG A 198 -25.43 -3.83 13.20
C ARG A 198 -26.82 -4.06 13.76
N ARG A 199 -27.59 -4.93 13.11
CA ARG A 199 -28.89 -5.42 13.59
C ARG A 199 -28.95 -6.93 13.39
N GLY A 200 -28.77 -7.65 14.50
CA GLY A 200 -28.71 -9.11 14.49
C GLY A 200 -27.59 -9.64 13.58
N ARG A 201 -27.96 -10.31 12.49
CA ARG A 201 -27.03 -10.93 11.54
C ARG A 201 -26.56 -9.99 10.42
N VAL A 202 -27.09 -8.77 10.35
CA VAL A 202 -26.80 -7.83 9.27
C VAL A 202 -25.92 -6.71 9.80
N THR A 203 -24.85 -6.41 9.08
CA THR A 203 -24.00 -5.24 9.30
C THR A 203 -24.01 -4.35 8.07
N ALA A 204 -24.00 -3.05 8.28
CA ALA A 204 -23.89 -2.07 7.21
C ALA A 204 -22.89 -0.98 7.61
N THR A 205 -22.04 -0.57 6.68
CA THR A 205 -21.16 0.60 6.81
C THR A 205 -21.37 1.46 5.58
N ILE A 206 -21.66 2.76 5.78
CA ILE A 206 -21.81 3.73 4.70
C ILE A 206 -20.90 4.90 5.03
N THR A 207 -20.08 5.31 4.06
CA THR A 207 -19.16 6.44 4.16
C THR A 207 -19.38 7.40 3.01
N GLY A 208 -19.37 8.70 3.30
CA GLY A 208 -19.34 9.79 2.32
C GLY A 208 -18.24 10.78 2.68
N GLU A 209 -17.61 11.38 1.68
CA GLU A 209 -16.51 12.34 1.86
C GLU A 209 -16.49 13.41 0.79
N TYR A 210 -16.02 14.58 1.18
CA TYR A 210 -15.71 15.70 0.29
C TYR A 210 -14.48 16.43 0.79
N ASP A 211 -13.49 16.57 -0.08
CA ASP A 211 -12.23 17.22 0.19
C ASP A 211 -11.89 18.20 -0.94
N ARG A 212 -11.29 19.35 -0.59
CA ARG A 212 -10.78 20.31 -1.57
C ARG A 212 -9.58 21.07 -1.02
N SER A 213 -8.75 21.59 -1.93
CA SER A 213 -7.65 22.52 -1.62
C SER A 213 -7.33 23.34 -2.87
N ASP A 214 -6.98 24.62 -2.68
CA ASP A 214 -6.48 25.45 -3.78
C ASP A 214 -5.02 25.09 -4.16
N GLY A 215 -4.35 24.25 -3.32
CA GLY A 215 -2.93 23.92 -3.48
C GLY A 215 -2.01 25.02 -3.00
N HIS A 216 -0.72 24.69 -2.81
CA HIS A 216 0.30 25.64 -2.32
C HIS A 216 1.01 26.39 -3.46
N ARG A 217 0.71 26.11 -4.71
CA ARG A 217 1.14 26.79 -5.93
C ARG A 217 -0.10 27.18 -6.74
N ALA A 218 0.01 28.23 -7.55
CA ALA A 218 -1.02 28.55 -8.53
C ALA A 218 -1.29 27.35 -9.45
N ASP A 219 -2.51 27.21 -9.90
CA ASP A 219 -2.98 26.14 -10.80
C ASP A 219 -2.72 24.71 -10.28
N MET A 220 -2.81 24.54 -8.94
CA MET A 220 -2.63 23.27 -8.25
C MET A 220 -3.87 22.83 -7.47
N GLY A 221 -5.03 23.27 -7.91
CA GLY A 221 -6.31 22.96 -7.29
C GLY A 221 -6.59 21.45 -7.28
N PHE A 222 -7.25 21.02 -6.23
CA PHE A 222 -7.74 19.65 -6.07
C PHE A 222 -9.13 19.66 -5.44
N GLU A 223 -10.03 18.85 -5.99
CA GLU A 223 -11.36 18.62 -5.46
C GLU A 223 -11.71 17.15 -5.60
N GLN A 224 -12.24 16.55 -4.55
CA GLN A 224 -12.63 15.14 -4.52
C GLN A 224 -13.92 14.95 -3.76
N TYR A 225 -14.77 14.08 -4.27
CA TYR A 225 -15.90 13.52 -3.55
C TYR A 225 -16.01 12.03 -3.80
N GLY A 226 -16.42 11.32 -2.77
CA GLY A 226 -16.48 9.89 -2.82
C GLY A 226 -17.39 9.31 -1.77
N GLY A 227 -17.54 8.02 -1.85
CA GLY A 227 -18.29 7.27 -0.87
C GLY A 227 -18.14 5.78 -1.05
N SER A 228 -18.49 5.06 0.01
CA SER A 228 -18.51 3.60 0.00
C SER A 228 -19.68 3.07 0.80
N ALA A 229 -20.16 1.90 0.40
CA ALA A 229 -21.14 1.14 1.16
C ALA A 229 -20.68 -0.33 1.24
N ARG A 230 -20.80 -0.91 2.43
CA ARG A 230 -20.56 -2.32 2.69
C ARG A 230 -21.75 -2.89 3.43
N VAL A 231 -22.25 -4.04 3.00
CA VAL A 231 -23.27 -4.83 3.71
C VAL A 231 -22.70 -6.22 3.96
N GLY A 232 -22.74 -6.67 5.20
CA GLY A 232 -22.38 -8.01 5.62
C GLY A 232 -23.58 -8.74 6.20
N ILE A 233 -23.70 -10.04 5.94
CA ILE A 233 -24.77 -10.90 6.43
C ILE A 233 -24.19 -12.20 6.94
N GLU A 234 -24.43 -12.51 8.21
CA GLU A 234 -24.14 -13.83 8.80
C GLU A 234 -25.23 -14.82 8.38
N LEU A 235 -24.97 -15.61 7.35
CA LEU A 235 -25.93 -16.60 6.82
C LEU A 235 -26.15 -17.75 7.81
N SER A 236 -25.07 -18.16 8.49
CA SER A 236 -25.09 -19.19 9.52
C SER A 236 -23.91 -18.99 10.49
N GLN A 237 -23.73 -19.89 11.46
CA GLN A 237 -22.55 -19.89 12.36
C GLN A 237 -21.22 -20.12 11.61
N HIS A 238 -21.27 -20.61 10.36
CA HIS A 238 -20.08 -20.98 9.57
C HIS A 238 -19.96 -20.26 8.23
N TRP A 239 -20.96 -19.46 7.86
CA TRP A 239 -20.98 -18.77 6.58
C TRP A 239 -21.38 -17.32 6.75
N ASP A 240 -20.60 -16.45 6.13
CA ASP A 240 -20.92 -15.04 5.97
C ASP A 240 -20.79 -14.59 4.51
N MET A 241 -21.58 -13.61 4.15
CA MET A 241 -21.54 -12.95 2.85
C MET A 241 -21.34 -11.46 3.05
N ALA A 242 -20.55 -10.83 2.19
CA ALA A 242 -20.36 -9.39 2.18
C ALA A 242 -20.35 -8.86 0.77
N ALA A 243 -21.03 -7.73 0.57
CA ALA A 243 -20.99 -6.94 -0.65
C ALA A 243 -20.47 -5.55 -0.32
N ASN A 244 -19.62 -4.99 -1.18
CA ASN A 244 -19.10 -3.65 -1.06
C ASN A 244 -19.09 -2.93 -2.41
N ILE A 245 -19.27 -1.61 -2.35
CA ILE A 245 -19.11 -0.70 -3.46
C ILE A 245 -18.37 0.54 -2.96
N ALA A 246 -17.44 1.06 -3.75
CA ALA A 246 -16.78 2.33 -3.54
C ALA A 246 -16.78 3.14 -4.83
N LEU A 247 -16.95 4.45 -4.71
CA LEU A 247 -16.90 5.39 -5.82
C LEU A 247 -16.08 6.60 -5.39
N THR A 248 -15.16 7.02 -6.25
CA THR A 248 -14.35 8.23 -6.06
C THR A 248 -14.35 9.02 -7.36
N HIS A 249 -14.61 10.33 -7.26
CA HIS A 249 -14.43 11.28 -8.35
C HIS A 249 -13.52 12.41 -7.88
N PHE A 250 -12.55 12.78 -8.69
CA PHE A 250 -11.70 13.92 -8.39
C PHE A 250 -11.28 14.71 -9.63
N ASN A 251 -11.07 16.00 -9.40
CA ASN A 251 -10.45 16.93 -10.33
C ASN A 251 -9.10 17.35 -9.74
N ALA A 252 -8.05 17.32 -10.55
CA ALA A 252 -6.71 17.67 -10.12
C ALA A 252 -5.99 18.47 -11.20
N SER A 253 -5.54 19.68 -10.86
CA SER A 253 -4.70 20.50 -11.73
C SER A 253 -3.23 20.30 -11.43
N ASN A 254 -2.37 20.54 -12.42
CA ASN A 254 -0.92 20.40 -12.29
C ASN A 254 -0.17 21.51 -13.04
N PRO A 255 0.46 22.47 -12.34
CA PRO A 255 1.18 23.57 -12.97
C PRO A 255 2.54 23.16 -13.55
N GLY A 256 2.88 21.87 -13.55
CA GLY A 256 4.18 21.40 -13.99
C GLY A 256 5.34 21.69 -13.01
N ALA A 257 6.54 21.30 -13.40
CA ALA A 257 7.76 21.67 -12.68
C ALA A 257 8.01 23.20 -12.78
N ILE A 258 8.69 23.80 -11.78
CA ILE A 258 9.03 25.23 -11.82
C ILE A 258 9.84 25.57 -13.08
N SER A 259 10.76 24.69 -13.47
CA SER A 259 11.61 24.86 -14.66
C SER A 259 10.90 24.55 -15.98
N ALA A 260 9.73 23.91 -15.93
CA ALA A 260 8.91 23.53 -17.09
C ALA A 260 7.43 23.66 -16.73
N PRO A 261 6.90 24.88 -16.60
CA PRO A 261 5.49 25.11 -16.28
C PRO A 261 4.57 24.55 -17.35
N ILE A 262 3.42 24.04 -16.92
CA ILE A 262 2.36 23.55 -17.79
C ILE A 262 1.14 24.45 -17.59
N ILE A 263 0.57 24.92 -18.69
CA ILE A 263 -0.63 25.75 -18.73
C ILE A 263 -1.82 24.84 -19.01
N ASP A 264 -2.95 25.05 -18.32
CA ASP A 264 -4.23 24.38 -18.54
C ASP A 264 -4.16 22.84 -18.43
N ASN A 265 -3.34 22.32 -17.52
CA ASN A 265 -3.33 20.88 -17.22
C ASN A 265 -4.39 20.55 -16.17
N ASP A 266 -5.34 19.70 -16.54
CA ASP A 266 -6.35 19.21 -15.62
C ASP A 266 -6.68 17.73 -15.87
N SER A 267 -7.05 17.03 -14.78
CA SER A 267 -7.43 15.62 -14.81
C SER A 267 -8.75 15.42 -14.08
N ARG A 268 -9.76 14.87 -14.77
CA ARG A 268 -11.09 14.52 -14.23
C ARG A 268 -11.23 13.01 -14.24
N ILE A 269 -11.23 12.42 -13.06
CA ILE A 269 -11.12 10.97 -12.89
C ILE A 269 -12.31 10.47 -12.07
N THR A 270 -12.95 9.41 -12.57
CA THR A 270 -13.93 8.63 -11.81
C THR A 270 -13.46 7.21 -11.68
N ARG A 271 -13.43 6.69 -10.46
CA ARG A 271 -13.08 5.29 -10.15
C ARG A 271 -14.21 4.65 -9.38
N GLY A 272 -14.57 3.43 -9.77
CA GLY A 272 -15.51 2.61 -9.02
C GLY A 272 -14.95 1.21 -8.78
N ALA A 273 -15.31 0.63 -7.66
CA ALA A 273 -14.95 -0.73 -7.29
C ALA A 273 -16.14 -1.40 -6.60
N THR A 274 -16.42 -2.64 -6.98
CA THR A 274 -17.42 -3.49 -6.32
C THR A 274 -16.83 -4.86 -6.03
N ALA A 275 -17.26 -5.48 -4.93
CA ALA A 275 -16.92 -6.86 -4.65
C ALA A 275 -18.06 -7.57 -3.90
N LEU A 276 -18.18 -8.88 -4.16
CA LEU A 276 -19.05 -9.80 -3.46
C LEU A 276 -18.20 -10.96 -2.96
N SER A 277 -18.30 -11.29 -1.68
CA SER A 277 -17.54 -12.39 -1.07
C SER A 277 -18.47 -13.28 -0.26
N LEU A 278 -18.36 -14.57 -0.45
CA LEU A 278 -18.95 -15.61 0.38
C LEU A 278 -17.81 -16.35 1.10
N ARG A 279 -17.81 -16.35 2.42
CA ARG A 279 -16.76 -16.95 3.25
C ARG A 279 -17.30 -18.07 4.10
N ASN A 280 -16.49 -19.10 4.25
CA ASN A 280 -16.75 -20.15 5.25
C ASN A 280 -15.66 -20.12 6.33
N HIS A 281 -16.05 -20.35 7.58
CA HIS A 281 -15.16 -20.38 8.72
C HIS A 281 -15.62 -21.42 9.74
N ASN A 282 -14.93 -22.53 9.77
CA ASN A 282 -15.03 -23.51 10.83
C ASN A 282 -13.63 -23.96 11.27
N ALA A 283 -13.54 -24.75 12.35
CA ALA A 283 -12.25 -25.14 12.92
C ALA A 283 -11.32 -25.89 11.95
N GLN A 284 -11.88 -26.61 10.97
CA GLN A 284 -11.11 -27.44 10.04
C GLN A 284 -11.00 -26.84 8.63
N ARG A 285 -11.89 -25.91 8.26
CA ARG A 285 -11.98 -25.38 6.89
C ARG A 285 -12.33 -23.90 6.93
N GLN A 286 -11.48 -23.09 6.30
CA GLN A 286 -11.69 -21.65 6.15
C GLN A 286 -11.40 -21.27 4.72
N GLY A 287 -12.29 -20.52 4.10
CA GLY A 287 -12.09 -20.14 2.71
C GLY A 287 -13.04 -19.07 2.25
N ALA A 288 -12.89 -18.66 1.01
CA ALA A 288 -13.78 -17.72 0.36
C ALA A 288 -13.87 -17.96 -1.15
N ILE A 289 -15.03 -17.62 -1.69
CA ILE A 289 -15.19 -17.29 -3.10
C ILE A 289 -15.55 -15.82 -3.18
N SER A 290 -14.86 -15.08 -4.04
CA SER A 290 -15.02 -13.64 -4.20
C SER A 290 -15.06 -13.28 -5.66
N MET A 291 -15.93 -12.32 -6.01
CA MET A 291 -16.01 -11.68 -7.32
C MET A 291 -15.79 -10.19 -7.15
N PHE A 292 -15.08 -9.55 -8.05
CA PHE A 292 -14.88 -8.12 -8.04
C PHE A 292 -14.94 -7.53 -9.44
N TYR A 293 -15.31 -6.24 -9.48
CA TYR A 293 -15.31 -5.45 -10.70
C TYR A 293 -14.91 -4.02 -10.38
N ASN A 294 -13.81 -3.57 -11.01
CA ASN A 294 -13.30 -2.22 -10.93
C ASN A 294 -13.44 -1.56 -12.30
N TRP A 295 -13.79 -0.28 -12.32
CA TRP A 295 -13.86 0.50 -13.55
C TRP A 295 -13.33 1.91 -13.34
N GLY A 296 -12.89 2.53 -14.42
CA GLY A 296 -12.46 3.91 -14.43
C GLY A 296 -12.81 4.63 -15.70
N ARG A 297 -13.04 5.94 -15.57
CA ARG A 297 -13.12 6.90 -16.66
C ARG A 297 -12.17 8.04 -16.35
N HIS A 298 -11.27 8.29 -17.26
CA HIS A 298 -10.27 9.34 -17.17
C HIS A 298 -10.47 10.29 -18.34
N LYS A 299 -10.50 11.59 -18.03
CA LYS A 299 -10.54 12.67 -19.00
C LYS A 299 -9.43 13.65 -18.59
N ILE A 300 -8.42 13.75 -19.42
CA ILE A 300 -7.17 14.45 -19.11
C ILE A 300 -6.88 15.48 -20.18
N ASN A 301 -6.74 16.73 -19.76
CA ASN A 301 -6.05 17.76 -20.52
C ASN A 301 -4.59 17.76 -20.09
N ASP A 302 -3.66 17.33 -20.95
CA ASP A 302 -2.24 17.30 -20.62
C ASP A 302 -1.62 18.71 -20.55
N GLY A 303 -2.38 19.74 -20.99
CA GLY A 303 -1.91 21.11 -21.02
C GLY A 303 -0.81 21.34 -22.04
N TYR A 304 -0.17 22.51 -21.98
CA TYR A 304 0.86 22.91 -22.92
C TYR A 304 1.91 23.82 -22.27
N SER A 305 3.11 23.89 -22.84
CA SER A 305 4.11 24.88 -22.46
C SER A 305 3.80 26.25 -23.09
N ALA A 306 4.30 27.33 -22.51
CA ALA A 306 4.03 28.70 -23.00
C ALA A 306 4.40 28.93 -24.49
N GLU A 307 5.32 28.14 -25.01
CA GLU A 307 5.78 28.23 -26.41
C GLU A 307 5.05 27.26 -27.34
N ALA A 308 4.23 26.35 -26.79
CA ALA A 308 3.51 25.34 -27.57
C ALA A 308 2.08 25.78 -27.91
N THR A 309 1.54 25.24 -28.99
CA THR A 309 0.11 25.38 -29.29
C THR A 309 -0.71 24.48 -28.39
N PRO A 310 -1.83 24.99 -27.78
CA PRO A 310 -2.74 24.15 -27.02
C PRO A 310 -3.18 22.91 -27.83
N PRO A 311 -3.21 21.71 -27.21
CA PRO A 311 -3.77 20.55 -27.88
C PRO A 311 -5.27 20.76 -28.15
N ASP A 312 -5.72 20.33 -29.32
CA ASP A 312 -7.13 20.42 -29.73
C ASP A 312 -7.93 19.16 -29.40
N TYR A 313 -7.41 18.35 -28.48
CA TYR A 313 -8.02 17.12 -27.99
C TYR A 313 -7.82 16.95 -26.49
N LEU A 314 -8.63 16.10 -25.91
CA LEU A 314 -8.46 15.57 -24.57
C LEU A 314 -8.12 14.08 -24.65
N PHE A 315 -7.20 13.63 -23.81
CA PHE A 315 -7.00 12.19 -23.64
C PHE A 315 -8.16 11.62 -22.83
N VAL A 316 -8.87 10.65 -23.38
CA VAL A 316 -9.96 9.93 -22.72
C VAL A 316 -9.62 8.46 -22.64
N SER A 317 -9.77 7.85 -21.46
CA SER A 317 -9.67 6.41 -21.31
C SER A 317 -10.79 5.85 -20.42
N ARG A 318 -11.18 4.61 -20.75
CA ARG A 318 -12.11 3.80 -19.97
C ARG A 318 -11.47 2.46 -19.71
N ASP A 319 -11.22 2.13 -18.47
CA ASP A 319 -10.60 0.87 -18.09
C ASP A 319 -11.54 0.04 -17.21
N LYS A 320 -11.35 -1.27 -17.27
CA LYS A 320 -12.09 -2.24 -16.51
C LYS A 320 -11.19 -3.39 -16.07
N MET A 321 -11.47 -3.89 -14.88
CA MET A 321 -10.84 -5.07 -14.32
C MET A 321 -11.89 -5.88 -13.57
N ALA A 322 -12.00 -7.16 -13.88
CA ALA A 322 -12.91 -8.07 -13.19
C ALA A 322 -12.16 -9.32 -12.76
N GLY A 323 -12.64 -10.00 -11.72
CA GLY A 323 -12.02 -11.25 -11.34
C GLY A 323 -12.89 -12.10 -10.44
N VAL A 324 -12.53 -13.38 -10.41
CA VAL A 324 -13.06 -14.38 -9.49
C VAL A 324 -11.88 -15.04 -8.80
N SER A 325 -11.93 -15.09 -7.48
CA SER A 325 -10.92 -15.75 -6.64
C SER A 325 -11.63 -16.76 -5.74
N TRP A 326 -11.15 -17.98 -5.74
CA TRP A 326 -11.54 -19.00 -4.79
C TRP A 326 -10.33 -19.52 -4.06
N TYR A 327 -10.42 -19.64 -2.75
CA TYR A 327 -9.43 -20.38 -1.97
C TYR A 327 -10.09 -21.15 -0.84
N GLN A 328 -9.45 -22.25 -0.45
CA GLN A 328 -9.84 -23.05 0.69
C GLN A 328 -8.60 -23.47 1.48
N ASN A 329 -8.62 -23.17 2.76
CA ASN A 329 -7.64 -23.62 3.74
C ASN A 329 -8.22 -24.87 4.46
N PHE A 330 -7.39 -25.88 4.63
CA PHE A 330 -7.70 -27.11 5.33
C PHE A 330 -6.71 -27.31 6.47
N ALA A 331 -7.20 -27.58 7.67
CA ALA A 331 -6.39 -28.12 8.75
C ALA A 331 -6.16 -29.60 8.48
N ILE A 332 -4.98 -29.96 7.96
CA ILE A 332 -4.68 -31.33 7.49
C ILE A 332 -3.96 -32.19 8.50
N MET A 333 -3.24 -31.58 9.44
CA MET A 333 -2.46 -32.22 10.50
C MET A 333 -2.48 -31.34 11.74
N THR A 334 -1.99 -31.86 12.87
CA THR A 334 -1.80 -31.04 14.07
C THR A 334 -0.87 -29.86 13.74
N ASN A 335 -1.38 -28.63 13.90
CA ASN A 335 -0.69 -27.38 13.56
C ASN A 335 -0.30 -27.27 12.07
N GLY A 336 -0.98 -28.02 11.19
CA GLY A 336 -0.76 -28.03 9.74
C GLY A 336 -1.94 -27.44 8.97
N ASN A 337 -1.65 -26.55 8.03
CA ASN A 337 -2.63 -25.89 7.17
C ASN A 337 -2.20 -25.98 5.70
N LEU A 338 -3.09 -26.50 4.86
CA LEU A 338 -2.95 -26.50 3.42
C LEU A 338 -3.95 -25.52 2.83
N THR A 339 -3.48 -24.50 2.12
CA THR A 339 -4.34 -23.62 1.33
C THR A 339 -4.21 -23.97 -0.15
N VAL A 340 -5.31 -24.13 -0.83
CA VAL A 340 -5.38 -24.23 -2.30
C VAL A 340 -6.24 -23.10 -2.83
N GLY A 341 -5.91 -22.59 -4.00
CA GLY A 341 -6.70 -21.52 -4.60
C GLY A 341 -6.57 -21.44 -6.11
N ILE A 342 -7.57 -20.81 -6.72
CA ILE A 342 -7.66 -20.53 -8.15
C ILE A 342 -8.11 -19.08 -8.30
N ASP A 343 -7.42 -18.34 -9.18
CA ASP A 343 -7.77 -16.97 -9.51
C ASP A 343 -7.98 -16.85 -11.02
N TYR A 344 -8.99 -16.08 -11.42
CA TYR A 344 -9.18 -15.58 -12.77
C TYR A 344 -9.31 -14.07 -12.73
N GLN A 345 -8.60 -13.38 -13.63
CA GLN A 345 -8.66 -11.93 -13.79
C GLN A 345 -8.80 -11.58 -15.26
N PHE A 346 -9.69 -10.67 -15.54
CA PHE A 346 -9.85 -9.97 -16.79
C PHE A 346 -9.43 -8.52 -16.57
N MET A 347 -8.64 -7.95 -17.46
CA MET A 347 -8.25 -6.54 -17.46
C MET A 347 -8.24 -6.00 -18.86
N GLY A 348 -8.64 -4.75 -19.04
CA GLY A 348 -8.68 -4.14 -20.34
C GLY A 348 -9.27 -2.76 -20.34
N GLY A 349 -9.52 -2.25 -21.54
CA GLY A 349 -10.16 -0.98 -21.78
C GLY A 349 -9.75 -0.36 -23.11
N GLU A 350 -10.20 0.86 -23.28
CA GLU A 350 -10.00 1.69 -24.48
C GLU A 350 -9.43 3.06 -24.10
N ALA A 351 -8.64 3.63 -24.98
CA ALA A 351 -8.15 5.00 -24.88
C ALA A 351 -8.12 5.67 -26.23
N GLU A 352 -8.47 6.94 -26.25
CA GLU A 352 -8.56 7.76 -27.46
C GLU A 352 -8.17 9.23 -27.19
N ASN A 353 -7.76 9.94 -28.22
CA ASN A 353 -7.75 11.39 -28.26
C ASN A 353 -9.11 11.87 -28.78
N ASP A 354 -9.86 12.55 -27.92
CA ASP A 354 -11.21 13.10 -28.18
C ASP A 354 -11.06 14.55 -28.66
N TYR A 355 -11.23 14.78 -29.95
CA TYR A 355 -11.03 16.09 -30.59
C TYR A 355 -12.21 17.02 -30.40
N HIS A 356 -11.94 18.32 -30.19
CA HIS A 356 -12.96 19.34 -29.93
C HIS A 356 -13.77 19.74 -31.19
N ASP A 357 -13.24 19.51 -32.40
CA ASP A 357 -13.76 20.05 -33.66
C ASP A 357 -14.55 19.05 -34.51
N SER A 358 -15.19 18.05 -33.90
CA SER A 358 -15.97 17.02 -34.60
C SER A 358 -15.18 16.11 -35.57
N ARG A 359 -13.86 16.11 -35.54
CA ARG A 359 -13.04 15.10 -36.23
C ARG A 359 -13.29 13.72 -35.62
N ASN A 360 -13.04 12.68 -36.42
CA ASN A 360 -13.05 11.33 -35.87
C ASN A 360 -11.99 11.21 -34.78
N ASN A 361 -12.39 10.70 -33.63
CA ASN A 361 -11.49 10.46 -32.50
C ASN A 361 -10.36 9.52 -32.92
N GLN A 362 -9.15 9.79 -32.42
CA GLN A 362 -8.01 8.93 -32.66
C GLN A 362 -7.94 7.83 -31.63
N ASN A 363 -8.26 6.60 -32.01
CA ASN A 363 -8.09 5.44 -31.14
C ASN A 363 -6.60 5.19 -30.88
N ILE A 364 -6.22 5.11 -29.59
CA ILE A 364 -4.86 4.80 -29.14
C ILE A 364 -4.74 3.31 -28.85
N VAL A 365 -5.71 2.74 -28.13
CA VAL A 365 -5.73 1.32 -27.76
C VAL A 365 -7.16 0.86 -27.45
N ASP A 366 -7.45 -0.36 -27.85
CA ASP A 366 -8.59 -1.17 -27.39
C ASP A 366 -8.06 -2.60 -27.20
N LYS A 367 -7.79 -3.00 -25.96
CA LYS A 367 -7.16 -4.29 -25.63
C LYS A 367 -7.69 -4.87 -24.34
N ASN A 368 -7.75 -6.21 -24.35
CA ASN A 368 -8.14 -6.99 -23.21
C ASN A 368 -7.12 -8.12 -22.97
N LEU A 369 -6.84 -8.41 -21.69
CA LEU A 369 -5.95 -9.48 -21.24
C LEU A 369 -6.66 -10.33 -20.20
N HIS A 370 -6.25 -11.58 -20.11
CA HIS A 370 -6.77 -12.55 -19.14
C HIS A 370 -5.62 -13.21 -18.39
N ASN A 371 -5.76 -13.34 -17.09
CA ASN A 371 -4.88 -14.14 -16.24
C ASN A 371 -5.67 -15.28 -15.61
N ILE A 372 -5.09 -16.48 -15.63
CA ILE A 372 -5.58 -17.63 -14.87
C ILE A 372 -4.45 -18.18 -14.01
N ALA A 373 -4.75 -18.52 -12.77
CA ALA A 373 -3.75 -19.03 -11.86
C ALA A 373 -4.30 -20.11 -10.93
N ALA A 374 -3.41 -21.02 -10.56
CA ALA A 374 -3.64 -21.96 -9.47
C ALA A 374 -2.46 -21.91 -8.50
N TYR A 375 -2.73 -22.01 -7.20
CA TYR A 375 -1.69 -21.98 -6.18
C TYR A 375 -2.00 -22.91 -5.02
N THR A 376 -0.95 -23.28 -4.32
CA THR A 376 -1.03 -24.00 -3.05
C THR A 376 0.03 -23.48 -2.08
N THR A 377 -0.33 -23.41 -0.80
CA THR A 377 0.62 -23.13 0.28
C THR A 377 0.42 -24.14 1.41
N LEU A 378 1.51 -24.68 1.90
CA LEU A 378 1.56 -25.55 3.05
C LEU A 378 2.26 -24.85 4.19
N ARG A 379 1.64 -24.80 5.36
CA ARG A 379 2.25 -24.37 6.62
C ARG A 379 2.16 -25.52 7.61
N GLN A 380 3.29 -25.91 8.19
CA GLN A 380 3.37 -27.01 9.14
C GLN A 380 4.20 -26.65 10.36
N GLY A 381 3.57 -26.73 11.53
CA GLY A 381 4.29 -26.76 12.82
C GLY A 381 4.91 -28.12 13.02
N ILE A 382 6.25 -28.19 12.97
CA ILE A 382 7.02 -29.43 13.19
C ILE A 382 7.19 -29.65 14.70
N ARG A 383 7.45 -28.59 15.44
CA ARG A 383 7.55 -28.54 16.88
C ARG A 383 6.81 -27.29 17.37
N HIS A 384 6.50 -27.19 18.63
CA HIS A 384 5.88 -26.00 19.23
C HIS A 384 6.67 -24.69 19.02
N TRP A 385 7.91 -24.79 18.60
CA TRP A 385 8.81 -23.65 18.34
C TRP A 385 9.21 -23.49 16.86
N LEU A 386 8.88 -24.44 15.97
CA LEU A 386 9.30 -24.42 14.58
C LEU A 386 8.11 -24.54 13.64
N MET A 387 7.92 -23.52 12.82
CA MET A 387 6.96 -23.48 11.72
C MET A 387 7.71 -23.46 10.38
N VAL A 388 7.26 -24.25 9.43
CA VAL A 388 7.79 -24.30 8.05
C VAL A 388 6.66 -23.92 7.10
N ASP A 389 6.95 -23.02 6.18
CA ASP A 389 6.05 -22.58 5.11
C ASP A 389 6.65 -22.96 3.75
N ALA A 390 5.82 -23.47 2.85
CA ALA A 390 6.15 -23.68 1.45
C ALA A 390 4.95 -23.28 0.57
N GLY A 391 5.21 -22.74 -0.60
CA GLY A 391 4.14 -22.36 -1.52
C GLY A 391 4.62 -22.35 -2.97
N ILE A 392 3.68 -22.57 -3.87
CA ILE A 392 3.90 -22.48 -5.31
C ILE A 392 2.64 -21.98 -6.00
N ARG A 393 2.83 -21.11 -6.99
CA ARG A 393 1.79 -20.62 -7.89
C ARG A 393 2.23 -20.81 -9.33
N TYR A 394 1.32 -21.23 -10.17
CA TYR A 394 1.40 -21.14 -11.62
C TYR A 394 0.39 -20.10 -12.09
N GLU A 395 0.82 -19.16 -12.91
CA GLU A 395 -0.05 -18.15 -13.50
C GLU A 395 0.28 -17.98 -14.98
N ARG A 396 -0.77 -17.90 -15.81
CA ARG A 396 -0.68 -17.70 -17.24
C ARG A 396 -1.44 -16.44 -17.64
N ASN A 397 -0.77 -15.58 -18.41
CA ASN A 397 -1.36 -14.43 -19.09
C ASN A 397 -1.67 -14.78 -20.53
N SER A 398 -2.74 -14.25 -21.10
CA SER A 398 -3.15 -14.50 -22.49
C SER A 398 -2.16 -14.01 -23.55
N HIS A 399 -1.22 -13.15 -23.22
CA HIS A 399 -0.25 -12.54 -24.14
C HIS A 399 1.21 -12.70 -23.69
N ALA A 400 1.51 -12.41 -22.44
CA ALA A 400 2.88 -12.31 -21.93
C ALA A 400 3.45 -13.64 -21.40
N GLY A 401 2.80 -14.80 -21.70
CA GLY A 401 3.27 -16.12 -21.31
C GLY A 401 2.85 -16.54 -19.92
N ASP A 402 3.70 -17.29 -19.23
CA ASP A 402 3.41 -17.89 -17.92
C ASP A 402 4.56 -17.69 -16.93
N ALA A 403 4.25 -17.92 -15.65
CA ALA A 403 5.21 -17.82 -14.58
C ALA A 403 4.98 -18.87 -13.49
N TRP A 404 6.10 -19.44 -13.00
CA TRP A 404 6.15 -20.29 -11.81
C TRP A 404 6.74 -19.53 -10.65
N ILE A 405 6.04 -19.48 -9.53
CA ILE A 405 6.34 -18.64 -8.37
C ILE A 405 6.47 -19.51 -7.13
N PRO A 406 7.65 -20.04 -6.80
CA PRO A 406 7.91 -20.74 -5.55
C PRO A 406 8.21 -19.76 -4.41
N GLN A 407 7.89 -20.18 -3.18
CA GLN A 407 8.40 -19.59 -1.94
C GLN A 407 8.63 -20.68 -0.89
N GLY A 408 9.53 -20.42 0.04
CA GLY A 408 9.78 -21.27 1.19
C GLY A 408 10.33 -20.46 2.35
N GLY A 409 9.94 -20.81 3.57
CA GLY A 409 10.38 -20.08 4.75
C GLY A 409 10.21 -20.88 6.03
N ILE A 410 10.86 -20.37 7.06
CA ILE A 410 10.78 -20.90 8.41
C ILE A 410 10.50 -19.78 9.40
N SER A 411 9.78 -20.10 10.47
CA SER A 411 9.63 -19.23 11.65
C SER A 411 9.95 -20.04 12.89
N VAL A 412 10.91 -19.54 13.65
CA VAL A 412 11.38 -20.12 14.92
C VAL A 412 10.91 -19.24 16.05
N ILE A 413 10.09 -19.80 16.94
CA ILE A 413 9.56 -19.13 18.13
C ILE A 413 10.39 -19.59 19.33
N LEU A 414 11.13 -18.67 19.91
CA LEU A 414 12.00 -18.89 21.07
C LEU A 414 11.33 -18.36 22.36
N PRO A 415 11.86 -18.72 23.55
CA PRO A 415 11.41 -18.16 24.82
C PRO A 415 11.40 -16.62 24.83
N ARG A 416 10.65 -16.02 25.77
CA ARG A 416 10.48 -14.56 25.91
C ARG A 416 9.88 -13.87 24.71
N ASN A 417 8.97 -14.55 23.97
CA ASN A 417 8.33 -14.04 22.75
C ASN A 417 9.34 -13.54 21.71
N THR A 418 10.46 -14.24 21.59
CA THR A 418 11.46 -13.98 20.55
C THR A 418 11.14 -14.80 19.32
N GLN A 419 11.27 -14.20 18.15
CA GLN A 419 11.01 -14.84 16.86
C GLN A 419 12.16 -14.58 15.90
N ILE A 420 12.56 -15.62 15.16
CA ILE A 420 13.49 -15.54 14.04
C ILE A 420 12.80 -16.14 12.83
N LYS A 421 12.83 -15.44 11.71
CA LYS A 421 12.25 -15.89 10.44
C LYS A 421 13.32 -15.86 9.35
N ALA A 422 13.24 -16.82 8.44
CA ALA A 422 13.95 -16.76 7.18
C ALA A 422 13.01 -17.14 6.04
N ILE A 423 13.04 -16.40 4.93
CA ILE A 423 12.21 -16.66 3.76
C ILE A 423 12.98 -16.42 2.47
N ILE A 424 12.74 -17.27 1.49
CA ILE A 424 13.12 -17.07 0.09
C ILE A 424 11.81 -17.04 -0.69
N SER A 425 11.57 -15.96 -1.43
CA SER A 425 10.33 -15.78 -2.17
C SER A 425 10.59 -15.21 -3.57
N LYS A 426 9.94 -15.77 -4.57
CA LYS A 426 9.94 -15.23 -5.93
C LYS A 426 8.76 -14.29 -6.10
N GLY A 427 9.02 -13.09 -6.63
CA GLY A 427 8.03 -12.16 -7.10
C GLY A 427 8.06 -12.04 -8.62
N PHE A 428 6.94 -11.65 -9.22
CA PHE A 428 6.86 -11.43 -10.65
C PHE A 428 5.80 -10.38 -11.00
N ARG A 429 5.88 -9.87 -12.24
CA ARG A 429 4.90 -8.98 -12.82
C ARG A 429 4.76 -9.24 -14.31
N PHE A 430 3.54 -9.36 -14.81
CA PHE A 430 3.28 -9.29 -16.24
C PHE A 430 3.36 -7.85 -16.75
N PRO A 431 3.80 -7.63 -18.01
CA PRO A 431 3.73 -6.32 -18.66
C PRO A 431 2.28 -5.81 -18.68
N THR A 432 2.11 -4.50 -18.57
CA THR A 432 0.80 -3.83 -18.65
C THR A 432 0.39 -3.61 -20.11
N ILE A 433 -0.91 -3.39 -20.36
CA ILE A 433 -1.42 -3.01 -21.67
C ILE A 433 -0.72 -1.72 -22.14
N ARG A 434 -0.50 -0.76 -21.24
CA ARG A 434 0.23 0.48 -21.55
C ARG A 434 1.63 0.20 -22.09
N GLU A 435 2.40 -0.66 -21.41
CA GLU A 435 3.79 -0.96 -21.79
C GLU A 435 3.88 -1.70 -23.12
N MET A 436 2.86 -2.51 -23.45
CA MET A 436 2.83 -3.31 -24.67
C MET A 436 2.22 -2.59 -25.88
N TYR A 437 1.20 -1.73 -25.68
CA TYR A 437 0.35 -1.31 -26.81
C TYR A 437 0.01 0.17 -26.85
N MET A 438 0.23 0.99 -25.80
CA MET A 438 -0.32 2.35 -25.85
C MET A 438 0.78 3.32 -26.29
N PHE A 439 1.53 3.96 -26.01
CA PHE A 439 2.40 5.03 -26.47
C PHE A 439 3.81 4.49 -26.77
N PRO A 440 4.55 5.10 -27.70
CA PRO A 440 5.99 4.92 -27.69
C PRO A 440 6.54 5.22 -26.29
N PRO A 441 7.30 4.32 -25.69
CA PRO A 441 8.10 3.20 -26.22
C PRO A 441 7.47 1.80 -26.16
N GLN A 442 6.20 1.62 -26.51
CA GLN A 442 5.47 0.34 -26.49
C GLN A 442 6.23 -0.83 -27.13
N ASN A 443 6.01 -2.05 -26.59
CA ASN A 443 6.56 -3.27 -27.16
C ASN A 443 5.67 -4.49 -26.82
N PRO A 444 4.97 -5.08 -27.82
CA PRO A 444 4.13 -6.26 -27.58
C PRO A 444 4.89 -7.52 -27.15
N ASP A 445 6.20 -7.60 -27.41
CA ASP A 445 7.02 -8.78 -27.18
C ASP A 445 7.60 -8.86 -25.74
N LEU A 446 7.11 -8.00 -24.84
CA LEU A 446 7.58 -7.97 -23.45
C LEU A 446 7.27 -9.28 -22.70
N GLN A 447 8.22 -9.70 -21.88
CA GLN A 447 8.16 -10.88 -21.04
C GLN A 447 7.94 -10.50 -19.57
N PRO A 448 7.51 -11.42 -18.71
CA PRO A 448 7.36 -11.16 -17.28
C PRO A 448 8.66 -10.72 -16.59
N GLU A 449 8.55 -9.75 -15.70
CA GLU A 449 9.62 -9.40 -14.76
C GLU A 449 9.67 -10.39 -13.61
N HIS A 450 10.87 -10.61 -13.06
CA HIS A 450 11.07 -11.51 -11.93
C HIS A 450 12.05 -10.93 -10.90
N ILE A 451 11.75 -11.14 -9.63
CA ILE A 451 12.70 -10.93 -8.54
C ILE A 451 12.76 -12.16 -7.64
N ILE A 452 13.89 -12.35 -6.98
CA ILE A 452 14.05 -13.27 -5.85
C ILE A 452 14.44 -12.43 -4.64
N ASN A 453 13.72 -12.61 -3.54
CA ASN A 453 13.98 -11.96 -2.26
C ASN A 453 14.46 -12.99 -1.25
N TYR A 454 15.53 -12.67 -0.57
CA TYR A 454 16.06 -13.39 0.60
C TYR A 454 15.89 -12.48 1.81
N GLU A 455 15.27 -12.97 2.86
CA GLU A 455 15.01 -12.18 4.05
C GLU A 455 15.32 -12.97 5.32
N LEU A 456 15.93 -12.30 6.29
CA LEU A 456 16.13 -12.76 7.66
C LEU A 456 15.56 -11.73 8.61
N SER A 457 14.65 -12.16 9.49
CA SER A 457 13.96 -11.28 10.44
C SER A 457 14.17 -11.75 11.86
N PHE A 458 14.36 -10.80 12.75
CA PHE A 458 14.33 -10.97 14.19
C PHE A 458 13.25 -10.07 14.78
N ARG A 459 12.43 -10.58 15.71
CA ARG A 459 11.49 -9.80 16.49
C ARG A 459 11.42 -10.30 17.91
N GLN A 460 11.31 -9.37 18.86
CA GLN A 460 11.11 -9.71 20.26
C GLN A 460 10.08 -8.77 20.90
N ARG A 461 9.17 -9.35 21.70
CA ARG A 461 8.23 -8.61 22.52
C ARG A 461 8.51 -8.92 23.98
N GLN A 462 9.01 -7.93 24.73
CA GLN A 462 9.31 -8.05 26.13
C GLN A 462 8.54 -7.00 26.95
N GLY A 463 7.54 -7.45 27.68
CA GLY A 463 6.69 -6.56 28.47
C GLY A 463 5.98 -5.52 27.59
N ARG A 464 6.38 -4.26 27.72
CA ARG A 464 5.80 -3.10 27.03
C ARG A 464 6.57 -2.68 25.76
N VAL A 465 7.62 -3.40 25.42
CA VAL A 465 8.46 -3.10 24.25
C VAL A 465 8.32 -4.22 23.23
N ASP A 466 8.04 -3.85 22.00
CA ASP A 466 8.03 -4.72 20.82
C ASP A 466 9.01 -4.13 19.80
N TYR A 467 10.00 -4.88 19.36
CA TYR A 467 11.00 -4.42 18.41
C TYR A 467 11.41 -5.51 17.43
N GLY A 468 11.80 -5.10 16.25
CA GLY A 468 12.20 -6.01 15.19
C GLY A 468 13.27 -5.44 14.29
N VAL A 469 14.01 -6.34 13.63
CA VAL A 469 15.01 -6.04 12.62
C VAL A 469 14.84 -7.01 11.46
N ASN A 470 14.86 -6.51 10.22
CA ASN A 470 14.82 -7.31 9.01
C ASN A 470 16.03 -6.97 8.15
N LEU A 471 16.69 -8.00 7.65
CA LEU A 471 17.74 -7.91 6.63
C LEU A 471 17.19 -8.51 5.35
N TYR A 472 17.41 -7.88 4.21
CA TYR A 472 16.94 -8.39 2.93
C TYR A 472 17.94 -8.17 1.80
N TYR A 473 17.86 -9.07 0.81
CA TYR A 473 18.56 -8.97 -0.46
C TYR A 473 17.61 -9.35 -1.61
N ILE A 474 17.53 -8.50 -2.62
CA ILE A 474 16.64 -8.64 -3.78
C ILE A 474 17.50 -8.71 -5.04
N ASP A 475 17.32 -9.77 -5.83
CA ASP A 475 17.91 -9.93 -7.18
C ASP A 475 16.78 -10.01 -8.21
N GLY A 476 16.72 -9.04 -9.13
CA GLY A 476 15.70 -8.93 -10.17
C GLY A 476 16.29 -9.01 -11.56
N LYS A 477 15.59 -9.71 -12.44
CA LYS A 477 15.94 -9.91 -13.85
C LYS A 477 14.74 -9.64 -14.75
N ASN A 478 15.03 -9.41 -16.04
CA ASN A 478 14.01 -9.08 -17.04
C ASN A 478 13.18 -7.85 -16.69
N ILE A 479 13.73 -6.92 -15.93
CA ILE A 479 13.03 -5.69 -15.57
C ILE A 479 12.80 -4.85 -16.81
N ILE A 480 11.56 -4.42 -17.03
CA ILE A 480 11.18 -3.59 -18.17
C ILE A 480 11.77 -2.20 -18.00
N GLN A 481 12.49 -1.74 -19.00
CA GLN A 481 13.05 -0.39 -19.06
C GLN A 481 13.01 0.14 -20.47
N THR A 482 12.87 1.45 -20.63
CA THR A 482 12.96 2.11 -21.92
C THR A 482 14.42 2.27 -22.34
N ARG A 483 14.76 1.86 -23.55
CA ARG A 483 16.07 2.05 -24.19
C ARG A 483 15.89 2.51 -25.62
N MET A 484 16.93 3.17 -26.15
CA MET A 484 17.00 3.48 -27.58
C MET A 484 17.35 2.20 -28.35
N VAL A 485 16.48 1.81 -29.27
CA VAL A 485 16.65 0.66 -30.15
C VAL A 485 16.41 1.20 -31.59
N ASP A 486 17.39 1.10 -32.46
CA ASP A 486 17.33 1.62 -33.83
C ASP A 486 16.89 3.09 -33.93
N GLY A 487 17.42 3.91 -32.99
CA GLY A 487 17.14 5.36 -32.94
C GLY A 487 15.76 5.74 -32.35
N ARG A 488 14.98 4.78 -31.87
CA ARG A 488 13.65 5.02 -31.26
C ARG A 488 13.58 4.47 -29.83
N PRO A 489 12.88 5.13 -28.89
CA PRO A 489 12.66 4.59 -27.57
C PRO A 489 11.77 3.34 -27.65
N ARG A 490 12.20 2.25 -27.00
CA ARG A 490 11.44 0.99 -26.90
C ARG A 490 11.55 0.38 -25.50
N ASN A 491 10.47 -0.18 -24.99
CA ASN A 491 10.47 -0.97 -23.76
C ASN A 491 11.08 -2.33 -24.03
N ILE A 492 12.05 -2.73 -23.22
CA ILE A 492 12.74 -4.03 -23.34
C ILE A 492 13.04 -4.63 -21.96
N ASN A 493 13.11 -5.97 -21.91
CA ASN A 493 13.37 -6.74 -20.68
C ASN A 493 14.87 -6.89 -20.38
N THR A 494 15.62 -5.80 -20.28
CA THR A 494 17.07 -5.81 -20.04
C THR A 494 17.48 -5.24 -18.69
N GLY A 495 16.53 -4.69 -17.93
CA GLY A 495 16.77 -4.12 -16.63
C GLY A 495 17.09 -5.17 -15.55
N LYS A 496 17.72 -4.71 -14.49
CA LYS A 496 18.10 -5.49 -13.31
C LYS A 496 17.78 -4.72 -12.04
N ILE A 497 17.43 -5.45 -10.99
CA ILE A 497 17.33 -4.93 -9.62
C ILE A 497 18.34 -5.70 -8.79
N ILE A 498 19.22 -5.01 -8.07
CA ILE A 498 20.09 -5.58 -7.04
C ILE A 498 20.04 -4.62 -5.86
N ASN A 499 19.16 -4.94 -4.92
CA ASN A 499 18.90 -4.13 -3.74
C ASN A 499 19.17 -4.93 -2.48
N HIS A 500 19.72 -4.29 -1.46
CA HIS A 500 19.82 -4.87 -0.13
C HIS A 500 19.65 -3.80 0.93
N GLY A 501 19.22 -4.21 2.09
CA GLY A 501 18.98 -3.24 3.13
C GLY A 501 18.66 -3.86 4.49
N LEU A 502 18.41 -2.94 5.40
CA LEU A 502 18.03 -3.22 6.78
C LEU A 502 16.78 -2.38 7.12
N GLU A 503 15.85 -2.99 7.82
CA GLU A 503 14.70 -2.33 8.40
C GLU A 503 14.66 -2.65 9.89
N ALA A 504 14.37 -1.64 10.70
CA ALA A 504 14.18 -1.79 12.15
C ALA A 504 12.93 -1.04 12.60
N ASP A 505 12.22 -1.59 13.57
CA ASP A 505 11.08 -0.94 14.19
C ASP A 505 11.05 -1.19 15.70
N ILE A 506 10.49 -0.23 16.44
CA ILE A 506 10.25 -0.33 17.88
C ILE A 506 8.93 0.34 18.23
N ASN A 507 8.14 -0.35 19.05
CA ASN A 507 6.95 0.19 19.71
C ASN A 507 7.11 0.00 21.22
N TRP A 508 7.06 1.10 21.97
CA TRP A 508 7.26 1.11 23.40
C TRP A 508 6.12 1.84 24.11
N ALA A 509 5.28 1.08 24.84
CA ALA A 509 4.32 1.63 25.78
C ALA A 509 5.05 1.97 27.09
N ILE A 510 5.67 3.17 27.17
CA ILE A 510 6.47 3.62 28.33
C ILE A 510 5.65 3.51 29.61
N ASN A 511 4.41 4.01 29.55
CA ASN A 511 3.40 3.83 30.59
C ASN A 511 1.99 3.98 29.98
N SER A 512 0.94 4.05 30.80
CA SER A 512 -0.44 4.20 30.34
C SER A 512 -0.75 5.51 29.60
N ARG A 513 0.14 6.51 29.66
CA ARG A 513 -0.03 7.83 29.03
C ARG A 513 0.90 8.06 27.86
N TRP A 514 2.10 7.49 27.90
CA TRP A 514 3.16 7.73 26.93
C TRP A 514 3.45 6.50 26.09
N GLN A 515 3.48 6.70 24.79
CA GLN A 515 3.81 5.72 23.78
C GLN A 515 4.87 6.27 22.84
N LEU A 516 5.90 5.50 22.53
CA LEU A 516 6.92 5.80 21.53
C LEU A 516 6.81 4.76 20.41
N SER A 517 6.84 5.21 19.18
CA SER A 517 7.04 4.35 18.01
C SER A 517 8.15 4.93 17.16
N ALA A 518 9.03 4.06 16.64
CA ALA A 518 10.04 4.49 15.69
C ALA A 518 10.29 3.39 14.67
N ASN A 519 10.65 3.78 13.47
CA ASN A 519 11.14 2.87 12.46
C ASN A 519 12.26 3.50 11.64
N TYR A 520 13.13 2.65 11.14
CA TYR A 520 14.25 3.02 10.29
C TYR A 520 14.39 2.05 9.14
N SER A 521 14.71 2.54 7.96
CA SER A 521 15.10 1.70 6.83
C SER A 521 16.34 2.25 6.14
N TYR A 522 17.23 1.34 5.80
CA TYR A 522 18.38 1.57 4.93
C TYR A 522 18.20 0.75 3.65
N LEU A 523 18.40 1.38 2.51
CA LEU A 523 18.30 0.77 1.18
C LEU A 523 19.54 1.11 0.37
N HIS A 524 20.25 0.09 -0.10
CA HIS A 524 21.26 0.23 -1.14
C HIS A 524 20.73 -0.34 -2.45
N MET A 525 20.81 0.45 -3.52
CA MET A 525 20.44 0.05 -4.88
C MET A 525 21.66 0.12 -5.79
N LYS A 526 22.01 -0.99 -6.44
CA LYS A 526 23.05 -0.97 -7.48
C LYS A 526 22.59 -0.18 -8.71
N TYR A 527 21.31 -0.21 -9.00
CA TYR A 527 20.65 0.52 -10.08
C TYR A 527 19.60 1.45 -9.46
N PRO A 528 19.93 2.73 -9.29
CA PRO A 528 19.01 3.68 -8.65
C PRO A 528 17.69 3.83 -9.40
N VAL A 529 16.62 4.00 -8.64
CA VAL A 529 15.29 4.37 -9.14
C VAL A 529 14.80 5.61 -8.37
N VAL A 530 13.91 6.39 -8.99
CA VAL A 530 13.25 7.50 -8.30
C VAL A 530 12.31 6.99 -7.21
N ALA A 531 11.94 7.87 -6.27
CA ALA A 531 10.99 7.57 -5.20
C ALA A 531 11.44 6.46 -4.22
N ALA A 532 12.75 6.27 -4.05
CA ALA A 532 13.31 5.28 -3.12
C ALA A 532 14.46 5.90 -2.33
N PRO A 533 14.22 6.36 -1.09
CA PRO A 533 15.25 6.98 -0.26
C PRO A 533 16.27 5.95 0.22
N LYS A 534 17.53 6.38 0.32
CA LYS A 534 18.61 5.55 0.87
C LYS A 534 18.45 5.32 2.38
N HIS A 535 18.04 6.35 3.11
CA HIS A 535 17.73 6.27 4.54
C HIS A 535 16.37 6.91 4.80
N LYS A 536 15.55 6.25 5.58
CA LYS A 536 14.30 6.79 6.09
C LYS A 536 14.19 6.49 7.58
N LEU A 537 14.03 7.52 8.39
CA LEU A 537 13.76 7.44 9.82
C LEU A 537 12.40 8.08 10.10
N PHE A 538 11.58 7.42 10.88
CA PHE A 538 10.37 7.98 11.46
C PHE A 538 10.36 7.72 12.96
N MET A 539 10.00 8.70 13.74
CA MET A 539 9.81 8.60 15.18
C MET A 539 8.59 9.40 15.60
N ALA A 540 7.73 8.81 16.40
CA ALA A 540 6.54 9.46 16.93
C ALA A 540 6.39 9.18 18.43
N ILE A 541 6.00 10.22 19.17
CA ILE A 541 5.64 10.15 20.57
C ILE A 541 4.18 10.56 20.75
N ARG A 542 3.42 9.71 21.45
CA ARG A 542 2.03 9.97 21.79
C ARG A 542 1.88 10.13 23.29
N TYR A 543 1.19 11.19 23.68
CA TYR A 543 0.76 11.42 25.05
C TYR A 543 -0.77 11.46 25.11
N ALA A 544 -1.38 10.70 26.03
CA ALA A 544 -2.82 10.72 26.24
C ALA A 544 -3.11 10.80 27.74
N HIS A 545 -3.80 11.86 28.16
CA HIS A 545 -4.21 12.04 29.56
C HIS A 545 -5.54 12.80 29.65
N LYS A 546 -6.51 12.20 30.34
CA LYS A 546 -7.86 12.77 30.52
C LYS A 546 -8.49 13.11 29.17
N ARG A 547 -8.66 14.41 28.88
CA ARG A 547 -9.31 14.93 27.68
C ARG A 547 -8.33 15.26 26.55
N TRP A 548 -7.01 15.19 26.80
CA TRP A 548 -5.96 15.59 25.87
C TRP A 548 -5.28 14.39 25.25
N THR A 549 -5.09 14.44 23.94
CA THR A 549 -4.20 13.55 23.20
C THR A 549 -3.27 14.41 22.36
N MET A 550 -1.97 14.19 22.50
CA MET A 550 -0.93 14.87 21.72
C MET A 550 -0.12 13.82 20.97
N ASN A 551 0.17 14.08 19.71
CA ASN A 551 1.12 13.29 18.93
C ASN A 551 2.13 14.24 18.32
N SER A 552 3.40 13.90 18.39
CA SER A 552 4.49 14.62 17.72
C SER A 552 5.34 13.62 16.99
N SER A 553 5.69 13.89 15.73
CA SER A 553 6.49 12.99 14.92
C SER A 553 7.57 13.73 14.14
N ILE A 554 8.69 13.05 13.95
CA ILE A 554 9.80 13.49 13.11
C ILE A 554 9.99 12.43 12.02
N GLN A 555 10.08 12.87 10.78
CA GLN A 555 10.48 12.07 9.64
C GLN A 555 11.75 12.65 9.03
N HIS A 556 12.79 11.85 8.92
CA HIS A 556 14.03 12.21 8.23
C HIS A 556 14.22 11.32 7.02
N ILE A 557 14.35 11.93 5.86
CA ILE A 557 14.64 11.29 4.57
C ILE A 557 16.03 11.73 4.13
N ASN A 558 16.85 10.77 3.68
CA ASN A 558 18.17 11.07 3.16
C ASN A 558 18.46 10.25 1.90
N GLY A 559 19.02 10.90 0.89
CA GLY A 559 19.36 10.28 -0.39
C GLY A 559 18.15 9.78 -1.16
N LEU A 560 17.04 10.54 -1.15
CA LEU A 560 15.89 10.33 -2.02
C LEU A 560 16.25 10.72 -3.45
N VAL A 561 16.28 9.76 -4.36
CA VAL A 561 16.51 10.05 -5.78
C VAL A 561 15.27 10.72 -6.35
N THR A 562 15.40 11.98 -6.77
CA THR A 562 14.32 12.80 -7.34
C THR A 562 14.37 12.86 -8.86
N GLN A 563 15.55 12.62 -9.46
CA GLN A 563 15.76 12.57 -10.90
C GLN A 563 16.92 11.63 -11.24
N LEU A 564 16.84 10.93 -12.38
CA LEU A 564 17.88 9.99 -12.81
C LEU A 564 18.90 10.60 -13.79
N SER A 565 18.52 11.64 -14.53
CA SER A 565 19.41 12.28 -15.53
C SER A 565 19.15 13.80 -15.58
N PRO A 566 20.06 14.64 -15.04
CA PRO A 566 21.21 14.25 -14.19
C PRO A 566 20.74 13.57 -12.90
N LEU A 567 21.59 12.73 -12.31
CA LEU A 567 21.25 12.08 -11.03
C LEU A 567 21.22 13.12 -9.90
N THR A 568 20.04 13.37 -9.35
CA THR A 568 19.83 14.27 -8.21
C THR A 568 19.18 13.53 -7.06
N SER A 569 19.49 13.94 -5.85
CA SER A 569 18.90 13.39 -4.64
C SER A 569 18.64 14.47 -3.60
N GLU A 570 17.57 14.28 -2.83
CA GLU A 570 17.13 15.15 -1.75
C GLU A 570 17.32 14.52 -0.38
N SER A 571 17.44 15.42 0.62
CA SER A 571 17.47 15.05 2.04
C SER A 571 16.75 16.13 2.83
N TYR A 572 15.79 15.74 3.66
CA TYR A 572 14.97 16.68 4.43
C TYR A 572 14.49 16.07 5.74
N THR A 573 14.07 16.95 6.66
CA THR A 573 13.50 16.58 7.95
C THR A 573 12.18 17.28 8.16
N LEU A 574 11.11 16.52 8.41
CA LEU A 574 9.78 17.05 8.70
C LEU A 574 9.46 16.81 10.17
N TRP A 575 8.97 17.84 10.83
CA TRP A 575 8.40 17.76 12.16
C TRP A 575 6.90 18.05 12.07
N ASN A 576 6.08 17.08 12.51
CA ASN A 576 4.62 17.17 12.51
C ASN A 576 4.11 17.10 13.95
N ALA A 577 3.01 17.79 14.23
CA ALA A 577 2.35 17.75 15.53
C ALA A 577 0.83 17.72 15.38
N ASN A 578 0.18 17.02 16.30
CA ASN A 578 -1.27 16.91 16.37
C ASN A 578 -1.72 17.01 17.81
N LEU A 579 -2.72 17.85 18.06
CA LEU A 579 -3.35 18.05 19.37
C LEU A 579 -4.84 17.80 19.25
N GLU A 580 -5.36 16.90 20.10
CA GLU A 580 -6.80 16.66 20.22
C GLU A 580 -7.28 16.96 21.63
N TYR A 581 -8.43 17.61 21.73
CA TYR A 581 -9.13 17.91 22.98
C TYR A 581 -10.55 17.35 22.95
N ARG A 582 -10.90 16.46 23.87
CA ARG A 582 -12.25 15.92 24.05
C ARG A 582 -13.09 16.96 24.82
N ALA A 583 -13.82 17.79 24.07
CA ALA A 583 -14.66 18.84 24.65
C ALA A 583 -15.91 18.23 25.34
N ALA A 584 -16.52 17.21 24.74
CA ALA A 584 -17.60 16.42 25.28
C ALA A 584 -17.39 14.93 24.98
N GLU A 585 -18.27 14.06 25.44
CA GLU A 585 -18.20 12.62 25.18
C GLU A 585 -18.18 12.30 23.69
N TYR A 586 -18.96 13.03 22.92
CA TYR A 586 -19.18 12.86 21.48
C TYR A 586 -18.48 13.94 20.61
N ILE A 587 -17.72 14.90 21.21
CA ILE A 587 -17.05 16.00 20.51
C ILE A 587 -15.56 16.00 20.82
N LYS A 588 -14.73 15.94 19.78
CA LYS A 588 -13.28 16.18 19.85
C LYS A 588 -12.93 17.35 18.91
N LEU A 589 -12.16 18.29 19.42
CA LEU A 589 -11.53 19.35 18.64
C LEU A 589 -10.09 18.91 18.32
N TYR A 590 -9.58 19.24 17.15
CA TYR A 590 -8.20 18.94 16.80
C TYR A 590 -7.52 20.08 16.06
N ILE A 591 -6.20 20.15 16.20
CA ILE A 591 -5.30 20.95 15.39
C ILE A 591 -4.19 20.01 14.92
N HIS A 592 -3.94 19.99 13.63
CA HIS A 592 -2.89 19.23 12.98
C HIS A 592 -1.96 20.18 12.21
N ALA A 593 -0.66 20.09 12.43
CA ALA A 593 0.36 20.90 11.77
C ALA A 593 1.43 19.99 11.16
N GLU A 594 1.78 20.25 9.92
CA GLU A 594 2.81 19.53 9.18
C GLU A 594 3.97 20.48 8.82
N ASN A 595 5.16 19.91 8.72
CA ASN A 595 6.38 20.62 8.38
C ASN A 595 6.60 21.86 9.25
N LEU A 596 6.56 21.69 10.58
CA LEU A 596 6.76 22.77 11.56
C LEU A 596 8.15 23.44 11.48
N LEU A 597 9.12 22.75 10.87
CA LEU A 597 10.46 23.32 10.60
C LEU A 597 10.46 24.24 9.38
N SER A 598 9.35 24.33 8.65
CA SER A 598 9.23 25.07 7.38
C SER A 598 10.32 24.70 6.36
N GLU A 599 10.67 23.42 6.34
CA GLU A 599 11.69 22.85 5.43
C GLU A 599 11.28 23.05 3.97
N CYS A 600 12.25 23.46 3.14
CA CYS A 600 12.11 23.48 1.70
C CYS A 600 12.63 22.19 1.13
N TYR A 601 11.80 21.41 0.45
CA TYR A 601 12.19 20.11 -0.10
C TYR A 601 11.37 19.77 -1.33
N GLU A 602 11.88 18.82 -2.12
CA GLU A 602 11.22 18.26 -3.30
C GLU A 602 11.19 16.74 -3.16
N ILE A 603 10.10 16.12 -3.63
CA ILE A 603 9.99 14.66 -3.76
C ILE A 603 10.25 14.27 -5.22
N ASN A 604 9.80 15.08 -6.16
CA ASN A 604 10.13 15.01 -7.57
C ASN A 604 10.84 16.30 -7.98
N ALA A 605 11.89 16.22 -8.77
CA ALA A 605 12.67 17.37 -9.18
C ALA A 605 11.80 18.45 -9.85
N GLY A 606 11.92 19.69 -9.38
CA GLY A 606 11.14 20.83 -9.84
C GLY A 606 9.74 20.96 -9.25
N TYR A 607 9.36 20.10 -8.32
CA TYR A 607 8.06 20.14 -7.62
C TYR A 607 8.28 20.42 -6.12
N PRO A 608 8.48 21.69 -5.72
CA PRO A 608 8.65 22.05 -4.32
C PRO A 608 7.40 21.67 -3.53
N MET A 609 7.62 21.11 -2.34
CA MET A 609 6.58 20.73 -1.41
C MET A 609 6.13 21.91 -0.54
N PRO A 610 4.92 21.88 0.04
CA PRO A 610 4.43 22.94 0.90
C PRO A 610 5.31 23.11 2.15
N ARG A 611 5.48 24.35 2.56
CA ARG A 611 6.07 24.68 3.86
C ARG A 611 5.10 24.33 4.98
N THR A 612 5.21 24.94 6.14
CA THR A 612 4.30 24.68 7.27
C THR A 612 2.85 24.81 6.87
N THR A 613 2.07 23.76 7.12
CA THR A 613 0.62 23.74 6.94
C THR A 613 -0.08 23.46 8.27
N ILE A 614 -1.24 24.07 8.47
CA ILE A 614 -2.07 23.89 9.65
C ILE A 614 -3.51 23.58 9.22
N ASN A 615 -4.10 22.58 9.84
CA ASN A 615 -5.51 22.23 9.70
C ASN A 615 -6.14 22.10 11.09
N ALA A 616 -7.32 22.65 11.29
CA ALA A 616 -8.07 22.53 12.53
C ALA A 616 -9.49 22.07 12.24
N GLY A 617 -10.10 21.34 13.19
CA GLY A 617 -11.43 20.82 12.95
C GLY A 617 -12.08 20.17 14.16
N VAL A 618 -13.23 19.55 13.86
CA VAL A 618 -14.09 18.87 14.81
C VAL A 618 -14.34 17.44 14.35
N LYS A 619 -14.30 16.52 15.29
CA LYS A 619 -14.76 15.13 15.14
C LYS A 619 -15.97 14.92 16.05
N LEU A 620 -17.00 14.33 15.49
CA LEU A 620 -18.23 13.94 16.19
C LEU A 620 -18.34 12.41 16.16
N SER A 621 -18.78 11.80 17.26
CA SER A 621 -18.88 10.34 17.38
C SER A 621 -20.07 9.99 18.28
N PHE A 622 -21.14 9.42 17.75
CA PHE A 622 -22.41 9.16 18.46
C PHE A 622 -23.14 7.93 17.95
#